data_6c178a085d57507c0ddf2d73490ac4f4
#
_entry.id   6c178a085d57507c0ddf2d73490ac4f4
#
_cell.length_a   1.000
_cell.length_b   1.000
_cell.length_c   1.000
_cell.angle_alpha   90.00
_cell.angle_beta   90.00
_cell.angle_gamma   90.00
#
_symmetry.space_group_name_H-M   'P 1'
#
loop_
_entity.id
_entity.type
_entity.pdbx_description
1 polymer ?
#
loop_
_entity_poly.entity_id
_entity_poly.type
_entity_poly.pdbx_seq_one_letter_code
_entity_poly.pdbx_strand_id
1 'polypeptide(L)'
;MTSSSALPEWTSRDFFHSRQLFLIYEQTPRHSPFMVIANDENGRGVACLLAVVRARGTWIPPFIYWHCRIYGEGDYDEGLEKSEKEEIFGLMIRAITQKLRLRVFYIELSNLSSKMFGYRELRSMGYFPVSWMSIHNSLHSKPAEERIGDKLKKK
;
A
#
# COMPACT_ATOMS: atom_id res chain seq x y z
N MET A 1 -11.87 8.87 -3.53
CA MET A 1 -12.81 8.25 -4.47
C MET A 1 -13.05 6.81 -4.08
N THR A 2 -14.28 6.33 -4.11
CA THR A 2 -14.70 5.01 -3.59
C THR A 2 -15.44 4.16 -4.63
N SER A 3 -15.55 4.65 -5.87
CA SER A 3 -16.16 3.91 -6.98
C SER A 3 -15.32 4.09 -8.22
N SER A 4 -15.20 3.03 -9.00
CA SER A 4 -14.46 3.02 -10.27
C SER A 4 -14.99 4.00 -11.30
N SER A 5 -16.29 4.32 -11.25
CA SER A 5 -16.92 5.33 -12.12
C SER A 5 -16.45 6.76 -11.86
N ALA A 6 -15.91 7.03 -10.67
CA ALA A 6 -15.42 8.35 -10.26
C ALA A 6 -13.89 8.48 -10.43
N LEU A 7 -13.19 7.42 -10.81
CA LEU A 7 -11.73 7.49 -11.01
C LEU A 7 -11.42 8.25 -12.32
N PRO A 8 -10.52 9.25 -12.27
CA PRO A 8 -10.03 9.89 -13.47
C PRO A 8 -9.24 8.87 -14.33
N GLU A 9 -9.03 9.22 -15.59
CA GLU A 9 -8.13 8.47 -16.47
C GLU A 9 -6.67 8.70 -16.04
N TRP A 10 -6.30 8.10 -14.91
CA TRP A 10 -4.92 8.11 -14.43
C TRP A 10 -4.20 6.88 -14.98
N THR A 11 -3.18 7.12 -15.78
CA THR A 11 -2.29 6.04 -16.22
C THR A 11 -1.21 5.84 -15.18
N SER A 12 -1.53 5.05 -14.13
CA SER A 12 -0.54 4.68 -13.12
C SER A 12 0.55 3.80 -13.73
N ARG A 13 1.80 4.08 -13.39
CA ARG A 13 2.97 3.28 -13.74
C ARG A 13 3.20 2.17 -12.72
N ASP A 14 2.74 2.38 -11.51
CA ASP A 14 2.79 1.37 -10.45
C ASP A 14 1.49 0.55 -10.43
N PHE A 15 1.63 -0.76 -10.63
CA PHE A 15 0.50 -1.68 -10.56
C PHE A 15 -0.26 -1.57 -9.23
N PHE A 16 0.43 -1.36 -8.10
CA PHE A 16 -0.19 -1.28 -6.78
C PHE A 16 -1.11 -0.08 -6.59
N HIS A 17 -0.98 0.95 -7.44
CA HIS A 17 -1.82 2.15 -7.42
C HIS A 17 -2.65 2.31 -8.70
N SER A 18 -2.74 1.23 -9.50
CA SER A 18 -3.44 1.24 -10.78
C SER A 18 -4.95 1.14 -10.64
N ARG A 19 -5.65 1.64 -11.65
CA ARG A 19 -7.10 1.45 -11.81
C ARG A 19 -7.46 -0.04 -11.91
N GLN A 20 -6.62 -0.85 -12.54
CA GLN A 20 -6.84 -2.28 -12.68
C GLN A 20 -6.90 -2.97 -11.32
N LEU A 21 -5.96 -2.68 -10.43
CA LEU A 21 -5.96 -3.26 -9.09
C LEU A 21 -7.15 -2.74 -8.27
N PHE A 22 -7.53 -1.48 -8.43
CA PHE A 22 -8.73 -0.95 -7.80
C PHE A 22 -9.98 -1.76 -8.20
N LEU A 23 -10.19 -2.01 -9.50
CA LEU A 23 -11.32 -2.80 -10.01
C LEU A 23 -11.32 -4.24 -9.47
N ILE A 24 -10.15 -4.87 -9.39
CA ILE A 24 -10.03 -6.21 -8.79
C ILE A 24 -10.52 -6.20 -7.33
N TYR A 25 -10.09 -5.23 -6.55
CA TYR A 25 -10.54 -5.13 -5.16
C TYR A 25 -12.02 -4.75 -5.02
N GLU A 26 -12.55 -3.91 -5.90
CA GLU A 26 -13.96 -3.53 -5.91
C GLU A 26 -14.87 -4.75 -6.13
N GLN A 27 -14.42 -5.72 -6.93
CA GLN A 27 -15.12 -6.98 -7.22
C GLN A 27 -14.83 -8.08 -6.18
N THR A 28 -13.85 -7.87 -5.30
CA THR A 28 -13.46 -8.88 -4.33
C THR A 28 -14.32 -8.78 -3.07
N PRO A 29 -15.01 -9.86 -2.66
CA PRO A 29 -15.84 -9.83 -1.46
C PRO A 29 -15.07 -9.39 -0.22
N ARG A 30 -15.71 -8.60 0.63
CA ARG A 30 -15.13 -8.06 1.89
C ARG A 30 -13.91 -7.13 1.69
N HIS A 31 -13.73 -6.60 0.49
CA HIS A 31 -12.76 -5.56 0.20
C HIS A 31 -13.49 -4.28 -0.21
N SER A 32 -12.98 -3.16 0.24
CA SER A 32 -13.48 -1.83 -0.12
C SER A 32 -12.28 -0.96 -0.47
N PRO A 33 -11.91 -0.89 -1.77
CA PRO A 33 -10.84 -0.03 -2.20
C PRO A 33 -11.26 1.43 -2.17
N PHE A 34 -10.31 2.32 -1.95
CA PHE A 34 -10.48 3.73 -2.24
C PHE A 34 -9.14 4.33 -2.63
N MET A 35 -9.20 5.28 -3.54
CA MET A 35 -8.04 5.95 -4.07
C MET A 35 -8.05 7.40 -3.61
N VAL A 36 -6.91 7.84 -3.10
CA VAL A 36 -6.64 9.25 -2.82
C VAL A 36 -5.81 9.78 -3.96
N ILE A 37 -6.20 10.94 -4.49
CA ILE A 37 -5.52 11.61 -5.58
C ILE A 37 -5.16 13.00 -5.08
N ALA A 38 -3.90 13.36 -5.21
CA ALA A 38 -3.42 14.70 -5.01
C ALA A 38 -3.46 15.45 -6.35
N ASN A 39 -4.04 16.63 -6.35
CA ASN A 39 -4.11 17.48 -7.52
C ASN A 39 -3.23 18.72 -7.32
N ASP A 40 -2.70 19.23 -8.41
CA ASP A 40 -2.04 20.54 -8.45
C ASP A 40 -3.08 21.69 -8.38
N GLU A 41 -2.60 22.93 -8.42
CA GLU A 41 -3.44 24.13 -8.41
C GLU A 41 -4.40 24.21 -9.62
N ASN A 42 -4.09 23.53 -10.72
CA ASN A 42 -4.90 23.50 -11.93
C ASN A 42 -5.94 22.35 -11.91
N GLY A 43 -5.97 21.56 -10.82
CA GLY A 43 -6.86 20.40 -10.69
C GLY A 43 -6.37 19.14 -11.43
N ARG A 44 -5.15 19.14 -11.96
CA ARG A 44 -4.54 17.96 -12.57
C ARG A 44 -4.00 17.04 -11.48
N GLY A 45 -4.30 15.75 -11.58
CA GLY A 45 -3.73 14.75 -10.67
C GLY A 45 -2.21 14.64 -10.82
N VAL A 46 -1.49 14.77 -9.72
CA VAL A 46 -0.02 14.69 -9.68
C VAL A 46 0.48 13.51 -8.86
N ALA A 47 -0.37 12.92 -8.03
CA ALA A 47 -0.06 11.69 -7.30
C ALA A 47 -1.32 10.91 -6.97
N CYS A 48 -1.18 9.59 -6.80
CA CYS A 48 -2.27 8.74 -6.30
C CYS A 48 -1.77 7.68 -5.33
N LEU A 49 -2.66 7.26 -4.42
CA LEU A 49 -2.41 6.24 -3.42
C LEU A 49 -3.66 5.37 -3.26
N LEU A 50 -3.52 4.07 -3.52
CA LEU A 50 -4.58 3.09 -3.33
C LEU A 50 -4.53 2.53 -1.92
N ALA A 51 -5.65 2.61 -1.22
CA ALA A 51 -5.85 1.98 0.07
C ALA A 51 -7.02 0.99 -0.01
N VAL A 52 -6.90 -0.13 0.69
CA VAL A 52 -7.90 -1.18 0.66
C VAL A 52 -8.33 -1.51 2.09
N VAL A 53 -9.59 -1.27 2.38
CA VAL A 53 -10.20 -1.71 3.64
C VAL A 53 -10.69 -3.14 3.48
N ARG A 54 -10.31 -4.00 4.42
CA ARG A 54 -10.68 -5.42 4.40
C ARG A 54 -11.31 -5.83 5.72
N ALA A 55 -12.36 -6.67 5.63
CA ALA A 55 -12.91 -7.33 6.80
C ALA A 55 -12.10 -8.60 7.11
N ARG A 56 -11.73 -8.76 8.37
CA ARG A 56 -11.09 -9.97 8.89
C ARG A 56 -11.91 -10.53 10.04
N GLY A 57 -12.18 -11.83 9.99
CA GLY A 57 -12.78 -12.56 11.10
C GLY A 57 -11.72 -13.20 11.97
N THR A 58 -11.98 -13.26 13.26
CA THR A 58 -11.25 -14.12 14.20
C THR A 58 -12.17 -15.27 14.64
N TRP A 59 -11.55 -16.42 14.96
CA TRP A 59 -12.28 -17.59 15.41
C TRP A 59 -12.59 -17.54 16.91
N ILE A 60 -11.68 -17.00 17.72
CA ILE A 60 -11.79 -17.01 19.18
C ILE A 60 -11.34 -15.64 19.75
N PRO A 61 -12.25 -14.85 20.33
CA PRO A 61 -13.70 -14.90 20.18
C PRO A 61 -14.13 -14.59 18.74
N PRO A 62 -15.27 -15.08 18.27
CA PRO A 62 -15.70 -14.79 16.91
C PRO A 62 -16.12 -13.34 16.78
N PHE A 63 -15.30 -12.54 16.13
CA PHE A 63 -15.64 -11.16 15.77
C PHE A 63 -15.04 -10.78 14.41
N ILE A 64 -15.64 -9.81 13.78
CA ILE A 64 -15.18 -9.24 12.52
C ILE A 64 -14.64 -7.86 12.83
N TYR A 65 -13.41 -7.59 12.37
CA TYR A 65 -12.84 -6.26 12.41
C TYR A 65 -12.40 -5.83 11.01
N TRP A 66 -12.34 -4.52 10.82
CA TRP A 66 -11.91 -3.92 9.58
C TRP A 66 -10.50 -3.36 9.76
N HIS A 67 -9.63 -3.56 8.78
CA HIS A 67 -8.32 -2.94 8.72
C HIS A 67 -8.06 -2.41 7.32
N CYS A 68 -7.25 -1.37 7.24
CA CYS A 68 -6.82 -0.79 5.98
C CYS A 68 -5.41 -1.25 5.66
N ARG A 69 -5.15 -1.57 4.39
CA ARG A 69 -3.84 -1.91 3.89
C ARG A 69 -3.47 -1.03 2.71
N ILE A 70 -2.24 -0.54 2.73
CA ILE A 70 -1.64 0.28 1.69
C ILE A 70 -0.33 -0.39 1.29
N TYR A 71 -0.14 -0.60 0.00
CA TYR A 71 1.08 -1.19 -0.56
C TYR A 71 1.86 -0.12 -1.30
N GLY A 72 3.16 -0.01 -0.99
CA GLY A 72 4.05 0.94 -1.66
C GLY A 72 3.91 2.38 -1.17
N GLU A 73 4.52 3.24 -1.91
CA GLU A 73 4.74 4.65 -1.57
C GLU A 73 3.78 5.61 -2.30
N GLY A 74 2.98 5.09 -3.21
CA GLY A 74 2.16 5.88 -4.13
C GLY A 74 2.79 6.01 -5.52
N ASP A 75 2.02 6.50 -6.45
CA ASP A 75 2.47 6.82 -7.81
C ASP A 75 2.46 8.35 -8.00
N TYR A 76 3.49 8.90 -8.62
CA TYR A 76 3.76 10.33 -8.69
C TYR A 76 4.14 10.76 -10.09
N ASP A 77 3.87 12.02 -10.42
CA ASP A 77 4.37 12.64 -11.64
C ASP A 77 5.92 12.68 -11.63
N GLU A 78 6.54 12.49 -12.81
CA GLU A 78 8.01 12.40 -12.92
C GLU A 78 8.74 13.68 -12.51
N GLY A 79 8.11 14.83 -12.72
CA GLY A 79 8.70 16.13 -12.44
C GLY A 79 8.85 16.47 -10.96
N LEU A 80 8.26 15.67 -10.05
CA LEU A 80 8.31 15.95 -8.62
C LEU A 80 9.64 15.50 -8.00
N GLU A 81 10.22 16.34 -7.17
CA GLU A 81 11.37 15.99 -6.36
C GLU A 81 11.00 15.03 -5.22
N LYS A 82 12.00 14.34 -4.66
CA LYS A 82 11.78 13.38 -3.58
C LYS A 82 11.12 14.03 -2.35
N SER A 83 11.53 15.22 -2.00
CA SER A 83 10.97 15.99 -0.87
C SER A 83 9.49 16.30 -1.08
N GLU A 84 9.11 16.73 -2.28
CA GLU A 84 7.71 16.99 -2.64
C GLU A 84 6.87 15.72 -2.61
N LYS A 85 7.41 14.61 -3.13
CA LYS A 85 6.73 13.29 -3.06
C LYS A 85 6.48 12.86 -1.63
N GLU A 86 7.44 13.05 -0.72
CA GLU A 86 7.27 12.72 0.70
C GLU A 86 6.23 13.61 1.39
N GLU A 87 6.17 14.90 1.05
CA GLU A 87 5.15 15.81 1.57
C GLU A 87 3.74 15.44 1.07
N ILE A 88 3.59 15.22 -0.24
CA ILE A 88 2.33 14.79 -0.86
C ILE A 88 1.89 13.45 -0.26
N PHE A 89 2.81 12.51 -0.06
CA PHE A 89 2.54 11.24 0.62
C PHE A 89 1.98 11.46 2.02
N GLY A 90 2.60 12.36 2.80
CA GLY A 90 2.11 12.72 4.12
C GLY A 90 0.68 13.25 4.10
N LEU A 91 0.35 14.13 3.15
CA LEU A 91 -1.00 14.66 2.97
C LEU A 91 -2.01 13.55 2.61
N MET A 92 -1.65 12.66 1.69
CA MET A 92 -2.50 11.53 1.30
C MET A 92 -2.75 10.56 2.47
N ILE A 93 -1.72 10.20 3.24
CA ILE A 93 -1.85 9.34 4.42
C ILE A 93 -2.71 10.01 5.50
N ARG A 94 -2.54 11.32 5.70
CA ARG A 94 -3.38 12.08 6.62
C ARG A 94 -4.85 12.04 6.22
N ALA A 95 -5.16 12.23 4.95
CA ALA A 95 -6.52 12.14 4.41
C ALA A 95 -7.13 10.74 4.62
N ILE A 96 -6.34 9.67 4.37
CA ILE A 96 -6.72 8.28 4.63
C ILE A 96 -7.03 8.07 6.11
N THR A 97 -6.11 8.48 6.97
CA THR A 97 -6.22 8.32 8.43
C THR A 97 -7.46 9.02 8.96
N GLN A 98 -7.70 10.25 8.54
CA GLN A 98 -8.90 11.01 8.94
C GLN A 98 -10.19 10.34 8.47
N LYS A 99 -10.25 9.89 7.21
CA LYS A 99 -11.42 9.22 6.63
C LYS A 99 -11.75 7.90 7.33
N LEU A 100 -10.74 7.16 7.77
CA LEU A 100 -10.89 5.82 8.32
C LEU A 100 -10.88 5.75 9.84
N ARG A 101 -10.62 6.84 10.53
CA ARG A 101 -10.39 6.92 11.98
C ARG A 101 -11.36 6.12 12.85
N LEU A 102 -12.62 6.04 12.46
CA LEU A 102 -13.68 5.32 13.19
C LEU A 102 -14.18 4.07 12.47
N ARG A 103 -13.56 3.71 11.35
CA ARG A 103 -14.01 2.61 10.49
C ARG A 103 -13.10 1.39 10.52
N VAL A 104 -11.84 1.58 10.89
CA VAL A 104 -10.86 0.50 10.90
C VAL A 104 -10.15 0.43 12.23
N PHE A 105 -9.77 -0.78 12.60
CA PHE A 105 -9.04 -1.05 13.84
C PHE A 105 -7.58 -0.57 13.74
N TYR A 106 -6.96 -0.74 12.58
CA TYR A 106 -5.61 -0.26 12.28
C TYR A 106 -5.42 -0.01 10.78
N ILE A 107 -4.41 0.78 10.46
CA ILE A 107 -3.92 1.00 9.10
C ILE A 107 -2.51 0.42 9.02
N GLU A 108 -2.29 -0.47 8.07
CA GLU A 108 -1.00 -1.10 7.77
C GLU A 108 -0.46 -0.53 6.47
N LEU A 109 0.79 -0.09 6.50
CA LEU A 109 1.51 0.37 5.32
C LEU A 109 2.72 -0.53 5.11
N SER A 110 2.84 -1.08 3.90
CA SER A 110 3.97 -1.92 3.49
C SER A 110 4.78 -1.18 2.44
N ASN A 111 5.93 -0.66 2.85
CA ASN A 111 6.87 -0.02 1.94
C ASN A 111 7.60 -1.09 1.11
N LEU A 112 7.58 -0.95 -0.21
CA LEU A 112 8.14 -1.96 -1.12
C LEU A 112 9.54 -1.59 -1.62
N SER A 113 9.91 -0.32 -1.62
CA SER A 113 11.17 0.17 -2.17
C SER A 113 12.11 0.77 -1.13
N SER A 114 11.69 1.79 -0.41
CA SER A 114 12.54 2.51 0.54
C SER A 114 11.95 2.50 1.95
N LYS A 115 12.68 1.96 2.92
CA LYS A 115 12.25 1.93 4.33
C LYS A 115 12.13 3.31 4.97
N MET A 116 12.73 4.32 4.36
CA MET A 116 12.82 5.70 4.91
C MET A 116 11.89 6.68 4.23
N PHE A 117 11.25 6.31 3.11
CA PHE A 117 10.34 7.20 2.40
C PHE A 117 9.14 7.56 3.28
N GLY A 118 8.85 8.84 3.40
CA GLY A 118 7.75 9.36 4.22
C GLY A 118 7.86 9.06 5.72
N TYR A 119 9.02 8.58 6.22
CA TYR A 119 9.19 8.18 7.61
C TYR A 119 8.85 9.31 8.60
N ARG A 120 9.30 10.54 8.31
CA ARG A 120 9.04 11.71 9.15
C ARG A 120 7.53 11.97 9.26
N GLU A 121 6.85 11.96 8.12
CA GLU A 121 5.41 12.20 8.04
C GLU A 121 4.61 11.13 8.78
N LEU A 122 4.96 9.87 8.59
CA LEU A 122 4.33 8.76 9.31
C LEU A 122 4.53 8.88 10.84
N ARG A 123 5.73 9.22 11.29
CA ARG A 123 6.02 9.39 12.72
C ARG A 123 5.25 10.56 13.33
N SER A 124 5.12 11.67 12.60
CA SER A 124 4.35 12.84 13.07
C SER A 124 2.87 12.53 13.28
N MET A 125 2.33 11.55 12.56
CA MET A 125 0.94 11.09 12.68
C MET A 125 0.75 9.93 13.66
N GLY A 126 1.79 9.51 14.38
CA GLY A 126 1.72 8.44 15.37
C GLY A 126 1.89 7.02 14.79
N TYR A 127 2.24 6.87 13.53
CA TYR A 127 2.61 5.57 12.98
C TYR A 127 3.93 5.09 13.58
N PHE A 128 4.06 3.81 13.79
CA PHE A 128 5.29 3.19 14.27
C PHE A 128 5.73 2.05 13.34
N PRO A 129 7.06 1.91 13.14
CA PRO A 129 7.58 0.82 12.32
C PRO A 129 7.45 -0.51 13.06
N VAL A 130 7.06 -1.54 12.33
CA VAL A 130 7.09 -2.92 12.79
C VAL A 130 8.22 -3.62 12.03
N SER A 131 9.16 -4.20 12.78
CA SER A 131 10.23 -4.98 12.18
C SER A 131 9.68 -6.27 11.59
N TRP A 132 10.09 -6.58 10.36
CA TRP A 132 9.65 -7.76 9.69
C TRP A 132 10.79 -8.38 8.86
N MET A 133 10.77 -9.68 8.79
CA MET A 133 11.81 -10.42 8.08
C MET A 133 11.51 -10.44 6.58
N SER A 134 12.46 -10.02 5.78
CA SER A 134 12.41 -10.16 4.32
C SER A 134 13.31 -11.32 3.90
N ILE A 135 12.76 -12.28 3.18
CA ILE A 135 13.52 -13.40 2.62
C ILE A 135 13.70 -13.14 1.13
N HIS A 136 14.95 -12.97 0.71
CA HIS A 136 15.30 -12.81 -0.69
C HIS A 136 15.77 -14.13 -1.24
N ASN A 137 15.01 -14.71 -2.16
CA ASN A 137 15.42 -15.87 -2.93
C ASN A 137 16.02 -15.41 -4.24
N SER A 138 17.32 -15.62 -4.45
CA SER A 138 17.91 -15.38 -5.77
C SER A 138 17.55 -16.52 -6.73
N LEU A 139 17.05 -16.14 -7.89
CA LEU A 139 16.83 -17.05 -9.00
C LEU A 139 18.16 -17.24 -9.73
N HIS A 140 18.87 -18.30 -9.38
CA HIS A 140 20.10 -18.67 -10.08
C HIS A 140 19.78 -19.61 -11.25
N SER A 141 20.67 -19.63 -12.23
CA SER A 141 20.65 -20.62 -13.32
C SER A 141 21.00 -22.05 -12.88
N LYS A 142 21.49 -22.22 -11.64
CA LYS A 142 21.83 -23.52 -11.07
C LYS A 142 20.60 -24.35 -10.74
N PRO A 143 20.64 -25.68 -10.94
CA PRO A 143 19.58 -26.60 -10.52
C PRO A 143 19.21 -26.49 -9.04
N ALA A 144 17.98 -26.83 -8.69
CA ALA A 144 17.48 -26.71 -7.30
C ALA A 144 18.33 -27.56 -6.32
N GLU A 145 18.79 -28.72 -6.76
CA GLU A 145 19.61 -29.64 -5.96
C GLU A 145 20.96 -29.05 -5.55
N GLU A 146 21.54 -28.19 -6.36
CA GLU A 146 22.80 -27.51 -6.04
C GLU A 146 22.62 -26.30 -5.12
N ARG A 147 21.36 -25.86 -4.91
CA ARG A 147 21.03 -24.70 -4.07
C ARG A 147 20.62 -25.09 -2.66
N ILE A 148 20.22 -26.33 -2.47
CA ILE A 148 19.79 -26.84 -1.19
C ILE A 148 21.02 -27.30 -0.41
N GLY A 149 21.27 -26.64 0.73
CA GLY A 149 22.38 -27.02 1.60
C GLY A 149 22.27 -28.46 2.11
N ASP A 150 23.41 -29.12 2.35
CA ASP A 150 23.47 -30.53 2.72
C ASP A 150 22.63 -30.94 3.94
N LYS A 151 22.33 -30.01 4.84
CA LYS A 151 21.43 -30.24 5.99
C LYS A 151 19.97 -30.49 5.59
N LEU A 152 19.53 -29.96 4.45
CA LEU A 152 18.17 -30.14 3.95
C LEU A 152 18.04 -31.34 3.01
N LYS A 153 19.15 -31.80 2.42
CA LYS A 153 19.17 -32.99 1.56
C LYS A 153 19.01 -34.29 2.33
N LYS A 154 19.23 -34.25 3.66
CA LYS A 154 19.18 -35.42 4.55
C LYS A 154 17.84 -35.64 5.26
N LYS A 155 16.81 -34.90 4.92
CA LYS A 155 15.42 -35.10 5.38
C LYS A 155 14.55 -35.56 4.23
#